data_f73e803226078fd5a73950ad4b524a4b
#
_entry.id   f73e803226078fd5a73950ad4b524a4b
#
_cell.length_a   1.000
_cell.length_b   1.000
_cell.length_c   1.000
_cell.angle_alpha   90.00
_cell.angle_beta   90.00
_cell.angle_gamma   90.00
#
_symmetry.space_group_name_H-M   'P 1'
#
loop_
_entity.id
_entity.type
_entity.pdbx_description
1 polymer ?
#
loop_
_entity_poly.entity_id
_entity_poly.type
_entity_poly.pdbx_seq_one_letter_code
_entity_poly.pdbx_strand_id
1 'polypeptide(L)'
;LRSNELRSTPLVISIVRSKGEVVIPGSSLKGVLRCVVEAITPSCLSKTGAKKSEIPRGLNECRDKTRLCIACRILGAMGYQGNIFFSDAKQTSGGTIIEKIPPLYSPETRRREYYDENRQVKGRKFYIHGQQARGETPIEVCPQDSTFEFSIHFSNLKPSEFGLVLIALGQHPMYPFKLKIGGAKPVCRGTIDIIFDE
;
A
#
# COMPACT_ATOMS: atom_id res chain seq x y z
N LEU A 1 30.08 -22.32 -1.31
CA LEU A 1 30.50 -20.91 -1.13
C LEU A 1 31.12 -20.79 0.26
N ARG A 2 32.36 -20.30 0.33
CA ARG A 2 33.09 -20.14 1.60
C ARG A 2 32.49 -18.97 2.37
N SER A 3 32.37 -19.07 3.70
CA SER A 3 31.73 -18.08 4.57
C SER A 3 32.28 -16.64 4.43
N ASN A 4 33.50 -16.47 3.91
CA ASN A 4 34.13 -15.17 3.68
C ASN A 4 33.64 -14.46 2.41
N GLU A 5 33.20 -15.19 1.38
CA GLU A 5 32.63 -14.58 0.14
C GLU A 5 31.26 -13.99 0.37
N LEU A 6 30.47 -14.59 1.28
CA LEU A 6 29.15 -14.06 1.68
C LEU A 6 29.24 -12.74 2.48
N ARG A 7 30.38 -12.47 3.12
CA ARG A 7 30.59 -11.23 3.90
C ARG A 7 31.01 -10.03 3.05
N SER A 8 31.55 -10.28 1.85
CA SER A 8 32.03 -9.23 0.94
C SER A 8 30.97 -8.77 -0.09
N THR A 9 29.88 -9.52 -0.24
CA THR A 9 28.80 -9.15 -1.18
C THR A 9 27.78 -8.29 -0.45
N PRO A 10 27.53 -7.05 -0.87
CA PRO A 10 26.51 -6.21 -0.26
C PRO A 10 25.13 -6.88 -0.38
N LEU A 11 24.42 -6.97 0.75
CA LEU A 11 23.05 -7.49 0.76
C LEU A 11 22.15 -6.56 -0.03
N VAL A 12 21.66 -7.03 -1.17
CA VAL A 12 20.67 -6.30 -1.99
C VAL A 12 19.27 -6.64 -1.50
N ILE A 13 18.47 -5.63 -1.21
CA ILE A 13 17.06 -5.83 -0.92
C ILE A 13 16.37 -6.18 -2.24
N SER A 14 15.96 -7.44 -2.38
CA SER A 14 15.36 -7.95 -3.60
C SER A 14 13.90 -7.56 -3.75
N ILE A 15 13.46 -7.42 -4.99
CA ILE A 15 12.05 -7.25 -5.34
C ILE A 15 11.29 -8.58 -5.18
N VAL A 16 9.98 -8.48 -4.97
CA VAL A 16 9.11 -9.66 -4.82
C VAL A 16 8.95 -10.39 -6.16
N ARG A 17 9.09 -11.70 -6.11
CA ARG A 17 8.90 -12.59 -7.26
C ARG A 17 7.95 -13.73 -6.93
N SER A 18 7.19 -14.15 -7.92
CA SER A 18 6.39 -15.38 -7.90
C SER A 18 6.80 -16.24 -9.08
N LYS A 19 7.22 -17.48 -8.81
CA LYS A 19 7.73 -18.43 -9.84
C LYS A 19 8.84 -17.84 -10.75
N GLY A 20 9.69 -16.97 -10.18
CA GLY A 20 10.77 -16.29 -10.90
C GLY A 20 10.40 -14.97 -11.58
N GLU A 21 9.12 -14.69 -11.80
CA GLU A 21 8.61 -13.45 -12.38
C GLU A 21 8.48 -12.34 -11.32
N VAL A 22 8.79 -11.11 -11.70
CA VAL A 22 8.58 -9.93 -10.84
C VAL A 22 7.08 -9.66 -10.73
N VAL A 23 6.61 -9.54 -9.48
CA VAL A 23 5.19 -9.31 -9.23
C VAL A 23 4.98 -8.25 -8.16
N ILE A 24 3.87 -7.53 -8.25
CA ILE A 24 3.29 -6.79 -7.16
C ILE A 24 2.16 -7.65 -6.56
N PRO A 25 2.30 -8.13 -5.32
CA PRO A 25 1.25 -8.96 -4.73
C PRO A 25 -0.12 -8.24 -4.72
N GLY A 26 -1.18 -8.94 -5.09
CA GLY A 26 -2.54 -8.42 -5.07
C GLY A 26 -2.97 -7.94 -3.68
N SER A 27 -2.43 -8.57 -2.62
CA SER A 27 -2.61 -8.11 -1.23
C SER A 27 -1.99 -6.72 -0.98
N SER A 28 -0.89 -6.38 -1.65
CA SER A 28 -0.27 -5.06 -1.57
C SER A 28 -1.11 -4.01 -2.28
N LEU A 29 -1.64 -4.31 -3.47
CA LEU A 29 -2.57 -3.45 -4.21
C LEU A 29 -3.83 -3.19 -3.38
N LYS A 30 -4.42 -4.26 -2.85
CA LYS A 30 -5.58 -4.17 -1.96
C LYS A 30 -5.29 -3.35 -0.70
N GLY A 31 -4.09 -3.47 -0.13
CA GLY A 31 -3.64 -2.70 1.02
C GLY A 31 -3.53 -1.20 0.73
N VAL A 32 -3.02 -0.82 -0.44
CA VAL A 32 -2.96 0.58 -0.90
C VAL A 32 -4.36 1.15 -1.06
N LEU A 33 -5.25 0.44 -1.76
CA LEU A 33 -6.66 0.84 -1.91
C LEU A 33 -7.32 1.03 -0.55
N ARG A 34 -7.11 0.08 0.39
CA ARG A 34 -7.65 0.18 1.75
C ARG A 34 -7.20 1.46 2.45
N CYS A 35 -5.92 1.80 2.38
CA CYS A 35 -5.40 3.02 3.00
C CYS A 35 -6.14 4.28 2.51
N VAL A 36 -6.41 4.36 1.21
CA VAL A 36 -7.15 5.49 0.63
C VAL A 36 -8.61 5.46 1.05
N VAL A 37 -9.32 4.33 0.87
CA VAL A 37 -10.73 4.19 1.27
C VAL A 37 -10.93 4.54 2.74
N GLU A 38 -10.08 4.02 3.62
CA GLU A 38 -10.14 4.33 5.05
C GLU A 38 -9.85 5.81 5.36
N ALA A 39 -9.10 6.52 4.51
CA ALA A 39 -8.79 7.93 4.70
C ALA A 39 -9.92 8.87 4.25
N ILE A 40 -10.64 8.50 3.18
CA ILE A 40 -11.69 9.35 2.60
C ILE A 40 -13.11 8.98 3.05
N THR A 41 -13.24 7.98 3.93
CA THR A 41 -14.54 7.54 4.47
C THR A 41 -14.49 7.39 5.99
N PRO A 42 -15.63 7.44 6.69
CA PRO A 42 -15.72 7.19 8.13
C PRO A 42 -15.54 5.69 8.44
N SER A 43 -14.36 5.16 8.11
CA SER A 43 -14.02 3.75 8.28
C SER A 43 -13.12 3.52 9.49
N CYS A 44 -13.14 2.29 10.02
CA CYS A 44 -12.30 1.89 11.13
C CYS A 44 -10.80 1.91 10.79
N LEU A 45 -9.96 2.04 11.81
CA LEU A 45 -8.51 1.92 11.73
C LEU A 45 -8.10 0.45 11.85
N SER A 46 -8.26 -0.33 10.77
CA SER A 46 -8.03 -1.78 10.80
C SER A 46 -6.55 -2.16 10.89
N LYS A 47 -5.65 -1.32 10.39
CA LYS A 47 -4.20 -1.56 10.37
C LYS A 47 -3.46 -0.36 10.96
N THR A 48 -3.25 -0.40 12.26
CA THR A 48 -2.52 0.62 13.00
C THR A 48 -1.58 -0.03 14.02
N GLY A 49 -0.44 0.59 14.30
CA GLY A 49 0.45 0.23 15.40
C GLY A 49 0.04 0.84 16.74
N ALA A 50 -1.04 1.63 16.78
CA ALA A 50 -1.54 2.24 17.99
C ALA A 50 -2.20 1.23 18.92
N LYS A 51 -2.16 1.49 20.22
CA LYS A 51 -2.90 0.71 21.22
C LYS A 51 -4.40 0.96 21.06
N LYS A 52 -5.22 -0.01 21.46
CA LYS A 52 -6.69 0.10 21.37
C LYS A 52 -7.24 1.34 22.07
N SER A 53 -6.64 1.72 23.21
CA SER A 53 -7.00 2.95 23.94
C SER A 53 -6.62 4.25 23.24
N GLU A 54 -5.70 4.19 22.28
CA GLU A 54 -5.22 5.32 21.50
C GLU A 54 -6.03 5.52 20.19
N ILE A 55 -6.97 4.61 19.90
CA ILE A 55 -7.84 4.72 18.71
C ILE A 55 -9.06 5.57 19.07
N PRO A 56 -9.38 6.62 18.30
CA PRO A 56 -10.56 7.45 18.52
C PRO A 56 -11.85 6.60 18.61
N ARG A 57 -12.76 7.03 19.47
CA ARG A 57 -14.04 6.34 19.67
C ARG A 57 -14.79 6.22 18.33
N GLY A 58 -15.26 5.03 18.01
CA GLY A 58 -15.95 4.73 16.75
C GLY A 58 -15.06 4.30 15.60
N LEU A 59 -13.73 4.46 15.69
CA LEU A 59 -12.76 4.00 14.67
C LEU A 59 -12.07 2.68 15.02
N ASN A 60 -12.54 1.99 16.06
CA ASN A 60 -12.04 0.65 16.38
C ASN A 60 -12.36 -0.35 15.27
N GLU A 61 -11.51 -1.37 15.14
CA GLU A 61 -11.68 -2.46 14.18
C GLU A 61 -13.09 -3.07 14.25
N CYS A 62 -13.71 -3.26 13.09
CA CYS A 62 -15.01 -3.92 13.01
C CYS A 62 -14.91 -5.39 13.43
N ARG A 63 -15.67 -5.79 14.44
CA ARG A 63 -15.77 -7.17 14.94
C ARG A 63 -17.11 -7.81 14.62
N ASP A 64 -18.16 -7.00 14.61
CA ASP A 64 -19.50 -7.44 14.25
C ASP A 64 -19.66 -7.44 12.73
N LYS A 65 -19.84 -8.62 12.15
CA LYS A 65 -19.97 -8.84 10.70
C LYS A 65 -21.27 -8.28 10.14
N THR A 66 -22.27 -8.02 10.96
CA THR A 66 -23.54 -7.41 10.57
C THR A 66 -23.48 -5.89 10.52
N ARG A 67 -22.41 -5.29 11.10
CA ARG A 67 -22.24 -3.83 11.24
C ARG A 67 -20.85 -3.39 10.79
N LEU A 68 -20.47 -3.77 9.58
CA LEU A 68 -19.18 -3.41 9.01
C LEU A 68 -19.18 -1.95 8.49
N CYS A 69 -18.07 -1.24 8.71
CA CYS A 69 -17.81 0.01 8.00
C CYS A 69 -17.63 -0.25 6.50
N ILE A 70 -17.70 0.81 5.70
CA ILE A 70 -17.66 0.68 4.23
C ILE A 70 -16.35 0.04 3.74
N ALA A 71 -15.20 0.40 4.32
CA ALA A 71 -13.92 -0.22 3.96
C ALA A 71 -13.89 -1.72 4.27
N CYS A 72 -14.40 -2.13 5.44
CA CYS A 72 -14.45 -3.54 5.81
C CYS A 72 -15.43 -4.35 4.95
N ARG A 73 -16.56 -3.76 4.55
CA ARG A 73 -17.54 -4.40 3.68
C ARG A 73 -16.98 -4.62 2.28
N ILE A 74 -16.32 -3.64 1.71
CA ILE A 74 -15.74 -3.73 0.36
C ILE A 74 -14.49 -4.61 0.37
N LEU A 75 -13.56 -4.35 1.30
CA LEU A 75 -12.21 -4.89 1.29
C LEU A 75 -11.99 -6.06 2.27
N GLY A 76 -13.00 -6.40 3.05
CA GLY A 76 -12.91 -7.49 4.03
C GLY A 76 -12.49 -7.05 5.43
N ALA A 77 -12.71 -7.92 6.40
CA ALA A 77 -12.29 -7.77 7.79
C ALA A 77 -11.91 -9.16 8.36
N MET A 78 -11.47 -9.22 9.61
CA MET A 78 -11.19 -10.50 10.24
C MET A 78 -12.44 -11.41 10.22
N GLY A 79 -12.31 -12.56 9.57
CA GLY A 79 -13.40 -13.52 9.41
C GLY A 79 -14.55 -13.07 8.48
N TYR A 80 -14.32 -12.04 7.67
CA TYR A 80 -15.26 -11.59 6.62
C TYR A 80 -14.51 -11.34 5.32
N GLN A 81 -14.89 -12.05 4.28
CA GLN A 81 -14.37 -11.88 2.94
C GLN A 81 -14.99 -10.65 2.29
N GLY A 82 -14.17 -9.71 1.83
CA GLY A 82 -14.66 -8.53 1.12
C GLY A 82 -15.15 -8.85 -0.29
N ASN A 83 -15.78 -7.87 -0.91
CA ASN A 83 -16.43 -7.99 -2.21
C ASN A 83 -15.49 -7.66 -3.39
N ILE A 84 -14.21 -7.38 -3.13
CA ILE A 84 -13.22 -7.05 -4.16
C ILE A 84 -11.95 -7.89 -4.00
N PHE A 85 -11.43 -8.36 -5.12
CA PHE A 85 -10.26 -9.23 -5.20
C PHE A 85 -9.30 -8.69 -6.23
N PHE A 86 -8.02 -8.69 -5.89
CA PHE A 86 -6.92 -8.29 -6.77
C PHE A 86 -6.09 -9.52 -7.10
N SER A 87 -5.82 -9.75 -8.39
CA SER A 87 -4.76 -10.67 -8.78
C SER A 87 -3.39 -10.07 -8.43
N ASP A 88 -2.35 -10.90 -8.43
CA ASP A 88 -0.98 -10.38 -8.46
C ASP A 88 -0.77 -9.63 -9.77
N ALA A 89 -0.13 -8.46 -9.70
CA ALA A 89 0.25 -7.72 -10.89
C ALA A 89 1.58 -8.26 -11.41
N LYS A 90 1.56 -8.81 -12.61
CA LYS A 90 2.75 -9.33 -13.30
C LYS A 90 3.43 -8.24 -14.10
N GLN A 91 4.75 -8.17 -14.01
CA GLN A 91 5.51 -7.25 -14.84
C GLN A 91 5.43 -7.67 -16.32
N THR A 92 5.02 -6.73 -17.18
CA THR A 92 4.94 -6.93 -18.64
C THR A 92 6.08 -6.24 -19.37
N SER A 93 6.66 -5.18 -18.78
CA SER A 93 7.85 -4.53 -19.34
C SER A 93 8.71 -3.88 -18.25
N GLY A 94 9.95 -3.54 -18.59
CA GLY A 94 10.86 -2.74 -17.76
C GLY A 94 12.01 -3.53 -17.12
N GLY A 95 11.79 -4.79 -16.74
CA GLY A 95 12.81 -5.58 -16.02
C GLY A 95 13.14 -5.00 -14.64
N THR A 96 14.33 -5.29 -14.14
CA THR A 96 14.85 -4.77 -12.86
C THR A 96 16.26 -4.23 -12.98
N ILE A 97 16.58 -3.26 -12.13
CA ILE A 97 17.92 -2.68 -12.00
C ILE A 97 18.29 -2.59 -10.52
N ILE A 98 19.58 -2.48 -10.23
CA ILE A 98 20.08 -2.19 -8.88
C ILE A 98 20.29 -0.69 -8.77
N GLU A 99 19.68 -0.08 -7.78
CA GLU A 99 19.89 1.31 -7.43
C GLU A 99 20.27 1.45 -5.96
N LYS A 100 20.80 2.61 -5.62
CA LYS A 100 21.21 2.92 -4.25
C LYS A 100 20.30 3.97 -3.64
N ILE A 101 19.80 3.70 -2.43
CA ILE A 101 18.91 4.58 -1.67
C ILE A 101 19.50 4.86 -0.28
N PRO A 102 19.02 5.89 0.43
CA PRO A 102 19.31 6.03 1.85
C PRO A 102 18.83 4.82 2.65
N PRO A 103 19.45 4.49 3.77
CA PRO A 103 18.99 3.40 4.63
C PRO A 103 17.55 3.66 5.08
N LEU A 104 16.72 2.61 5.00
CA LEU A 104 15.33 2.66 5.47
C LEU A 104 15.28 2.19 6.92
N TYR A 105 14.86 3.06 7.80
CA TYR A 105 14.67 2.76 9.22
C TYR A 105 13.25 2.24 9.50
N SER A 106 13.11 1.48 10.58
CA SER A 106 11.80 1.07 11.08
C SER A 106 10.93 2.29 11.37
N PRO A 107 9.62 2.23 11.08
CA PRO A 107 8.72 3.34 11.39
C PRO A 107 8.70 3.65 12.88
N GLU A 108 8.95 4.90 13.23
CA GLU A 108 8.81 5.37 14.60
C GLU A 108 7.34 5.71 14.88
N THR A 109 6.59 4.71 15.32
CA THR A 109 5.12 4.79 15.46
C THR A 109 4.66 5.64 16.65
N ARG A 110 5.59 6.01 17.55
CA ARG A 110 5.27 6.73 18.80
C ARG A 110 5.65 8.21 18.76
N ARG A 111 5.88 8.78 17.61
CA ARG A 111 6.13 10.22 17.46
C ARG A 111 4.92 11.01 17.91
N ARG A 112 5.18 12.08 18.67
CA ARG A 112 4.12 12.95 19.21
C ARG A 112 3.21 13.52 18.11
N GLU A 113 3.75 13.76 16.93
CA GLU A 113 3.04 14.32 15.78
C GLU A 113 1.89 13.42 15.27
N TYR A 114 1.91 12.14 15.59
CA TYR A 114 0.87 11.18 15.20
C TYR A 114 -0.31 11.11 16.17
N TYR A 115 -0.24 11.83 17.29
CA TYR A 115 -1.25 11.81 18.34
C TYR A 115 -1.80 13.22 18.61
N ASP A 116 -3.06 13.28 19.00
CA ASP A 116 -3.69 14.50 19.49
C ASP A 116 -3.37 14.73 20.99
N GLU A 117 -3.98 15.79 21.56
CA GLU A 117 -3.83 16.15 22.97
C GLU A 117 -4.34 15.07 23.94
N ASN A 118 -5.31 14.26 23.50
CA ASN A 118 -5.87 13.13 24.23
C ASN A 118 -5.09 11.83 24.03
N ARG A 119 -3.94 11.88 23.39
CA ARG A 119 -3.13 10.71 22.99
C ARG A 119 -3.86 9.74 22.06
N GLN A 120 -4.81 10.23 21.31
CA GLN A 120 -5.47 9.45 20.27
C GLN A 120 -4.78 9.69 18.92
N VAL A 121 -4.71 8.64 18.11
CA VAL A 121 -4.11 8.74 16.77
C VAL A 121 -4.90 9.72 15.91
N LYS A 122 -4.18 10.61 15.20
CA LYS A 122 -4.76 11.60 14.30
C LYS A 122 -4.32 11.37 12.86
N GLY A 123 -5.29 11.46 11.95
CA GLY A 123 -5.04 11.40 10.52
C GLY A 123 -4.53 10.05 10.03
N ARG A 124 -4.01 10.07 8.81
CA ARG A 124 -3.43 8.92 8.10
C ARG A 124 -2.08 9.32 7.54
N LYS A 125 -1.12 8.40 7.54
CA LYS A 125 0.19 8.64 6.96
C LYS A 125 0.20 8.29 5.48
N PHE A 126 0.42 9.29 4.64
CA PHE A 126 0.73 9.13 3.23
C PHE A 126 2.15 9.59 2.95
N TYR A 127 2.72 9.09 1.86
CA TYR A 127 4.04 9.49 1.40
C TYR A 127 3.90 10.41 0.20
N ILE A 128 4.70 11.48 0.18
CA ILE A 128 4.71 12.46 -0.91
C ILE A 128 5.24 11.87 -2.22
N HIS A 129 4.78 12.44 -3.31
CA HIS A 129 5.36 12.23 -4.63
C HIS A 129 6.39 13.34 -4.87
N GLY A 130 7.65 12.99 -4.98
CA GLY A 130 8.73 13.97 -5.11
C GLY A 130 9.97 13.37 -5.71
N GLN A 131 11.06 14.13 -5.67
CA GLN A 131 12.34 13.69 -6.17
C GLN A 131 12.85 12.48 -5.36
N GLN A 132 13.31 11.45 -6.06
CA GLN A 132 13.85 10.25 -5.45
C GLN A 132 15.18 10.55 -4.75
N ALA A 133 15.28 10.15 -3.48
CA ALA A 133 16.51 10.30 -2.72
C ALA A 133 17.55 9.26 -3.15
N ARG A 134 18.82 9.69 -3.22
CA ARG A 134 19.99 8.83 -3.48
C ARG A 134 20.70 8.52 -2.18
N GLY A 135 21.37 7.37 -2.11
CA GLY A 135 22.11 6.91 -0.93
C GLY A 135 23.08 5.79 -1.28
N GLU A 136 23.44 4.95 -0.30
CA GLU A 136 24.43 3.89 -0.48
C GLU A 136 23.89 2.47 -0.31
N THR A 137 22.64 2.32 0.15
CA THR A 137 22.02 1.00 0.35
C THR A 137 21.51 0.44 -0.98
N PRO A 138 22.06 -0.67 -1.48
CA PRO A 138 21.61 -1.24 -2.75
C PRO A 138 20.25 -1.90 -2.61
N ILE A 139 19.36 -1.59 -3.54
CA ILE A 139 18.05 -2.22 -3.69
C ILE A 139 17.79 -2.59 -5.15
N GLU A 140 17.05 -3.65 -5.34
CA GLU A 140 16.51 -4.01 -6.64
C GLU A 140 15.18 -3.28 -6.85
N VAL A 141 15.04 -2.60 -7.97
CA VAL A 141 13.87 -1.79 -8.32
C VAL A 141 13.44 -2.04 -9.77
N CYS A 142 12.17 -1.82 -10.05
CA CYS A 142 11.71 -1.64 -11.42
C CYS A 142 12.04 -0.22 -11.87
N PRO A 143 12.63 -0.02 -13.07
CA PRO A 143 12.86 1.30 -13.63
C PRO A 143 11.56 2.08 -13.81
N GLN A 144 11.70 3.38 -14.05
CA GLN A 144 10.57 4.21 -14.45
C GLN A 144 9.93 3.63 -15.73
N ASP A 145 8.63 3.83 -15.87
CA ASP A 145 7.82 3.36 -17.01
C ASP A 145 7.73 1.83 -17.15
N SER A 146 8.13 1.09 -16.11
CA SER A 146 7.82 -0.34 -16.01
C SER A 146 6.31 -0.55 -15.91
N THR A 147 5.80 -1.50 -16.69
CA THR A 147 4.36 -1.83 -16.73
C THR A 147 4.06 -3.14 -16.05
N PHE A 148 2.89 -3.18 -15.44
CA PHE A 148 2.37 -4.35 -14.74
C PHE A 148 0.91 -4.53 -15.10
N GLU A 149 0.49 -5.76 -15.30
CA GLU A 149 -0.89 -6.10 -15.62
C GLU A 149 -1.52 -6.91 -14.47
N PHE A 150 -2.75 -6.56 -14.10
CA PHE A 150 -3.51 -7.24 -13.07
C PHE A 150 -5.01 -7.10 -13.31
N SER A 151 -5.79 -7.95 -12.65
CA SER A 151 -7.24 -7.92 -12.72
C SER A 151 -7.84 -7.57 -11.37
N ILE A 152 -8.93 -6.81 -11.41
CA ILE A 152 -9.77 -6.56 -10.24
C ILE A 152 -11.11 -7.27 -10.47
N HIS A 153 -11.42 -8.21 -9.60
CA HIS A 153 -12.71 -8.89 -9.59
C HIS A 153 -13.56 -8.35 -8.44
N PHE A 154 -14.81 -8.11 -8.70
CA PHE A 154 -15.75 -7.66 -7.68
C PHE A 154 -17.10 -8.37 -7.81
N SER A 155 -17.77 -8.53 -6.68
CA SER A 155 -19.11 -9.10 -6.60
C SER A 155 -19.94 -8.31 -5.61
N ASN A 156 -21.25 -8.18 -5.89
CA ASN A 156 -22.20 -7.57 -4.98
C ASN A 156 -21.82 -6.16 -4.48
N LEU A 157 -21.09 -5.37 -5.29
CA LEU A 157 -20.85 -3.96 -5.02
C LEU A 157 -22.06 -3.13 -5.43
N LYS A 158 -22.46 -2.20 -4.58
CA LYS A 158 -23.42 -1.16 -4.96
C LYS A 158 -22.75 -0.15 -5.90
N PRO A 159 -23.49 0.55 -6.77
CA PRO A 159 -22.90 1.57 -7.64
C PRO A 159 -22.06 2.62 -6.90
N SER A 160 -22.52 3.08 -5.73
CA SER A 160 -21.77 4.01 -4.89
C SER A 160 -20.47 3.42 -4.31
N GLU A 161 -20.43 2.13 -4.04
CA GLU A 161 -19.22 1.44 -3.58
C GLU A 161 -18.23 1.25 -4.72
N PHE A 162 -18.71 0.94 -5.90
CA PHE A 162 -17.89 0.87 -7.11
C PHE A 162 -17.30 2.25 -7.43
N GLY A 163 -18.11 3.32 -7.40
CA GLY A 163 -17.62 4.70 -7.55
C GLY A 163 -16.55 5.07 -6.52
N LEU A 164 -16.72 4.66 -5.25
CA LEU A 164 -15.72 4.87 -4.21
C LEU A 164 -14.40 4.14 -4.53
N VAL A 165 -14.47 2.93 -5.08
CA VAL A 165 -13.27 2.17 -5.50
C VAL A 165 -12.55 2.90 -6.63
N LEU A 166 -13.27 3.40 -7.64
CA LEU A 166 -12.68 4.18 -8.73
C LEU A 166 -12.02 5.47 -8.22
N ILE A 167 -12.69 6.21 -7.33
CA ILE A 167 -12.10 7.39 -6.68
C ILE A 167 -10.81 6.98 -5.95
N ALA A 168 -10.84 5.93 -5.15
CA ALA A 168 -9.68 5.49 -4.36
C ALA A 168 -8.52 4.93 -5.20
N LEU A 169 -8.79 4.56 -6.46
CA LEU A 169 -7.77 4.21 -7.46
C LEU A 169 -7.25 5.41 -8.26
N GLY A 170 -7.69 6.63 -7.93
CA GLY A 170 -7.25 7.85 -8.59
C GLY A 170 -7.94 8.13 -9.94
N GLN A 171 -9.04 7.45 -10.24
CA GLN A 171 -9.74 7.50 -11.54
C GLN A 171 -10.80 8.59 -11.64
N HIS A 172 -10.97 9.42 -10.60
CA HIS A 172 -11.98 10.47 -10.66
C HIS A 172 -11.48 11.66 -11.50
N PRO A 173 -12.21 12.10 -12.53
CA PRO A 173 -11.73 13.14 -13.46
C PRO A 173 -11.38 14.47 -12.78
N MET A 174 -12.14 14.87 -11.76
CA MET A 174 -11.89 16.13 -11.03
C MET A 174 -10.83 16.00 -9.92
N TYR A 175 -10.54 14.79 -9.46
CA TYR A 175 -9.62 14.54 -8.35
C TYR A 175 -8.65 13.40 -8.70
N PRO A 176 -7.87 13.56 -9.79
CA PRO A 176 -6.89 12.53 -10.15
C PRO A 176 -5.73 12.55 -9.15
N PHE A 177 -5.27 11.38 -8.76
CA PHE A 177 -4.05 11.25 -7.96
C PHE A 177 -3.36 9.91 -8.25
N LYS A 178 -2.06 9.89 -7.99
CA LYS A 178 -1.25 8.68 -8.15
C LYS A 178 -1.13 7.96 -6.82
N LEU A 179 -1.01 6.64 -6.87
CA LEU A 179 -0.85 5.81 -5.68
C LEU A 179 0.64 5.57 -5.38
N LYS A 180 0.93 5.11 -4.17
CA LYS A 180 2.28 4.69 -3.76
C LYS A 180 2.28 3.26 -3.27
N ILE A 181 3.18 2.44 -3.85
CA ILE A 181 3.35 1.04 -3.49
C ILE A 181 4.83 0.70 -3.22
N GLY A 182 5.10 -0.40 -2.58
CA GLY A 182 6.45 -0.89 -2.30
C GLY A 182 7.05 -0.42 -0.98
N GLY A 183 8.27 -0.84 -0.70
CA GLY A 183 8.98 -0.58 0.56
C GLY A 183 9.67 0.79 0.62
N ALA A 184 10.13 1.32 -0.51
CA ALA A 184 10.93 2.53 -0.57
C ALA A 184 10.11 3.84 -0.71
N LYS A 185 8.85 3.83 -0.27
CA LYS A 185 7.97 5.02 -0.26
C LYS A 185 8.55 6.24 0.49
N PRO A 186 9.24 6.07 1.64
CA PRO A 186 9.83 7.21 2.36
C PRO A 186 10.86 7.99 1.57
N VAL A 187 11.51 7.36 0.59
CA VAL A 187 12.52 7.98 -0.29
C VAL A 187 11.95 8.33 -1.68
N CYS A 188 10.65 8.61 -1.72
CA CYS A 188 9.88 9.06 -2.88
C CYS A 188 9.78 8.06 -4.05
N ARG A 189 10.02 6.75 -3.82
CA ARG A 189 9.83 5.70 -4.81
C ARG A 189 8.44 5.10 -4.78
N GLY A 190 8.13 4.27 -5.79
CA GLY A 190 6.91 3.47 -5.86
C GLY A 190 5.65 4.26 -6.22
N THR A 191 5.78 5.40 -6.90
CA THR A 191 4.64 6.08 -7.52
C THR A 191 4.12 5.22 -8.66
N ILE A 192 2.83 4.92 -8.67
CA ILE A 192 2.15 4.18 -9.72
C ILE A 192 0.95 4.97 -10.24
N ASP A 193 0.68 4.78 -11.50
CA ASP A 193 -0.52 5.20 -12.19
C ASP A 193 -1.33 3.96 -12.56
N ILE A 194 -2.64 4.00 -12.40
CA ILE A 194 -3.53 2.89 -12.77
C ILE A 194 -4.30 3.32 -14.01
N ILE A 195 -4.20 2.51 -15.04
CA ILE A 195 -4.89 2.71 -16.31
C ILE A 195 -5.83 1.52 -16.48
N PHE A 196 -7.07 1.78 -16.82
CA PHE A 196 -8.02 0.72 -17.20
C PHE A 196 -7.95 0.51 -18.70
N ASP A 197 -7.86 -0.75 -19.10
CA ASP A 197 -8.08 -1.13 -20.50
C ASP A 197 -9.59 -1.04 -20.78
N GLU A 198 -9.94 -0.44 -21.92
CA GLU A 198 -11.32 -0.32 -22.41
C GLU A 198 -11.85 -1.66 -22.95
#